data_7be679165e5860b179fcfd5db50b34f7
#
_entry.id   7be679165e5860b179fcfd5db50b34f7
#
_cell.length_a   1.000
_cell.length_b   1.000
_cell.length_c   1.000
_cell.angle_alpha   90.00
_cell.angle_beta   90.00
_cell.angle_gamma   90.00
#
_symmetry.space_group_name_H-M   'P 1'
#
loop_
_entity.id
_entity.type
_entity.pdbx_description
1 polymer ?
#
loop_
_entity_poly.entity_id
_entity_poly.type
_entity_poly.pdbx_seq_one_letter_code
_entity_poly.pdbx_strand_id
1 'polypeptide(L)'
;QRAVFANRASKSRIAGQLQHMEADEQHHLDAFDDHIRNGLTRPTLMGPLWDAAGFALGAVTALIGERAAHACTEAVENVIEGHYGRQVGELRLMGETELADQFAKFQAEEVEHKDLAVDEGAKDALGYPILSAAITAGCHAAIAVTERV
;
A
#
# COMPACT_ATOMS: atom_id res chain seq x y z
N GLN A 1 -5.48 -4.40 9.22
CA GLN A 1 -5.71 -5.83 8.90
C GLN A 1 -5.04 -6.75 9.94
N ARG A 2 -3.73 -6.68 10.16
CA ARG A 2 -2.98 -7.55 11.08
C ARG A 2 -3.63 -7.66 12.48
N ALA A 3 -4.00 -6.55 13.10
CA ALA A 3 -4.58 -6.54 14.43
C ALA A 3 -5.91 -7.33 14.54
N VAL A 4 -6.69 -7.38 13.46
CA VAL A 4 -7.95 -8.16 13.41
C VAL A 4 -7.66 -9.66 13.34
N PHE A 5 -6.70 -10.07 12.50
CA PHE A 5 -6.39 -11.50 12.35
C PHE A 5 -5.54 -12.05 13.49
N ALA A 6 -4.67 -11.27 14.12
CA ALA A 6 -3.89 -11.69 15.27
C ALA A 6 -4.75 -12.16 16.45
N ASN A 7 -5.94 -11.57 16.62
CA ASN A 7 -6.89 -11.96 17.67
C ASN A 7 -7.73 -13.20 17.33
N ARG A 8 -7.83 -13.57 16.03
CA ARG A 8 -8.68 -14.71 15.58
C ARG A 8 -7.93 -16.03 15.48
N ALA A 9 -6.63 -15.99 15.22
CA ALA A 9 -5.82 -17.20 15.19
C ALA A 9 -4.33 -16.85 15.30
N SER A 10 -3.72 -17.13 16.43
CA SER A 10 -2.25 -17.09 16.58
C SER A 10 -1.49 -18.06 15.63
N LYS A 11 -2.19 -18.70 14.70
CA LYS A 11 -1.70 -19.66 13.71
C LYS A 11 -2.18 -19.38 12.29
N SER A 12 -2.79 -18.23 12.02
CA SER A 12 -3.27 -17.93 10.67
C SER A 12 -2.09 -17.59 9.77
N ARG A 13 -2.02 -18.26 8.62
CA ARG A 13 -1.04 -17.97 7.55
C ARG A 13 -1.11 -16.50 7.13
N ILE A 14 -2.31 -15.94 7.01
CA ILE A 14 -2.52 -14.53 6.68
C ILE A 14 -1.89 -13.58 7.70
N ALA A 15 -1.89 -13.90 8.99
CA ALA A 15 -1.27 -13.05 9.99
C ALA A 15 0.27 -12.94 9.77
N GLY A 16 0.92 -14.03 9.36
CA GLY A 16 2.33 -14.03 9.01
C GLY A 16 2.62 -13.25 7.72
N GLN A 17 1.78 -13.39 6.71
CA GLN A 17 1.89 -12.64 5.45
C GLN A 17 1.73 -11.13 5.69
N LEU A 18 0.70 -10.73 6.43
CA LEU A 18 0.48 -9.31 6.78
C LEU A 18 1.59 -8.74 7.67
N GLN A 19 2.23 -9.58 8.50
CA GLN A 19 3.38 -9.14 9.29
C GLN A 19 4.61 -8.89 8.42
N HIS A 20 4.81 -9.68 7.37
CA HIS A 20 5.89 -9.45 6.41
C HIS A 20 5.65 -8.15 5.63
N MET A 21 4.49 -7.99 5.01
CA MET A 21 4.11 -6.75 4.34
C MET A 21 4.28 -5.52 5.24
N GLU A 22 3.84 -5.60 6.51
CA GLU A 22 4.01 -4.49 7.48
C GLU A 22 5.48 -4.14 7.72
N ALA A 23 6.39 -5.13 7.69
CA ALA A 23 7.82 -4.87 7.84
C ALA A 23 8.41 -4.17 6.63
N ASP A 24 7.96 -4.53 5.41
CA ASP A 24 8.37 -3.87 4.17
C ASP A 24 7.84 -2.43 4.13
N GLU A 25 6.55 -2.22 4.47
CA GLU A 25 5.96 -0.88 4.59
C GLU A 25 6.67 0.01 5.61
N GLN A 26 7.09 -0.57 6.76
CA GLN A 26 7.87 0.18 7.73
C GLN A 26 9.22 0.60 7.15
N HIS A 27 9.86 -0.27 6.36
CA HIS A 27 11.10 0.08 5.68
C HIS A 27 10.92 1.22 4.66
N HIS A 28 9.81 1.19 3.88
CA HIS A 28 9.47 2.29 2.97
C HIS A 28 9.25 3.59 3.74
N LEU A 29 8.47 3.56 4.82
CA LEU A 29 8.21 4.72 5.67
C LEU A 29 9.51 5.31 6.25
N ASP A 30 10.40 4.47 6.78
CA ASP A 30 11.68 4.90 7.34
C ASP A 30 12.54 5.60 6.27
N ALA A 31 12.55 5.10 5.04
CA ALA A 31 13.25 5.71 3.92
C ALA A 31 12.67 7.08 3.54
N PHE A 32 11.34 7.20 3.49
CA PHE A 32 10.67 8.49 3.23
C PHE A 32 10.92 9.50 4.36
N ASP A 33 10.89 9.05 5.61
CA ASP A 33 11.23 9.89 6.76
C ASP A 33 12.67 10.42 6.68
N ASP A 34 13.60 9.61 6.20
CA ASP A 34 14.98 10.05 5.98
C ASP A 34 15.07 11.08 4.84
N HIS A 35 14.31 10.92 3.76
CA HIS A 35 14.22 11.94 2.70
C HIS A 35 13.67 13.26 3.22
N ILE A 36 12.65 13.23 4.08
CA ILE A 36 12.10 14.42 4.73
C ILE A 36 13.14 15.09 5.64
N ARG A 37 13.83 14.31 6.49
CA ARG A 37 14.87 14.84 7.39
C ARG A 37 16.04 15.48 6.64
N ASN A 38 16.37 14.92 5.48
CA ASN A 38 17.44 15.45 4.62
C ASN A 38 16.98 16.62 3.73
N GLY A 39 15.73 17.03 3.81
CA GLY A 39 15.19 18.17 3.07
C GLY A 39 14.96 17.90 1.58
N LEU A 40 14.94 16.63 1.17
CA LEU A 40 14.68 16.24 -0.22
C LEU A 40 13.20 16.36 -0.58
N THR A 41 12.34 16.21 0.43
CA THR A 41 10.89 16.37 0.29
C THR A 41 10.28 16.92 1.57
N ARG A 42 8.98 17.16 1.57
CA ARG A 42 8.23 17.61 2.75
C ARG A 42 7.03 16.69 3.00
N PRO A 43 6.63 16.47 4.27
CA PRO A 43 5.45 15.67 4.58
C PRO A 43 4.18 16.37 4.09
N THR A 44 3.20 15.56 3.69
CA THR A 44 1.86 16.08 3.40
C THR A 44 1.14 16.50 4.69
N LEU A 45 0.37 17.58 4.63
CA LEU A 45 -0.50 17.99 5.74
C LEU A 45 -1.65 17.01 5.99
N MET A 46 -1.94 16.16 5.01
CA MET A 46 -3.04 15.19 5.06
C MET A 46 -2.64 13.85 5.70
N GLY A 47 -1.37 13.66 6.10
CA GLY A 47 -0.87 12.41 6.68
C GLY A 47 -1.81 11.80 7.72
N PRO A 48 -2.18 12.52 8.82
CA PRO A 48 -3.04 11.95 9.86
C PRO A 48 -4.43 11.51 9.37
N LEU A 49 -4.96 12.13 8.31
CA LEU A 49 -6.22 11.74 7.69
C LEU A 49 -6.07 10.44 6.91
N TRP A 50 -4.99 10.31 6.15
CA TRP A 50 -4.72 9.11 5.36
C TRP A 50 -4.41 7.91 6.26
N ASP A 51 -3.69 8.11 7.36
CA ASP A 51 -3.43 7.07 8.36
C ASP A 51 -4.75 6.54 8.95
N ALA A 52 -5.64 7.43 9.35
CA ALA A 52 -6.95 7.06 9.89
C ALA A 52 -7.82 6.35 8.84
N ALA A 53 -7.84 6.84 7.60
CA ALA A 53 -8.61 6.24 6.50
C ALA A 53 -8.07 4.87 6.10
N GLY A 54 -6.75 4.71 5.97
CA GLY A 54 -6.10 3.44 5.66
C GLY A 54 -6.31 2.41 6.76
N PHE A 55 -6.17 2.82 8.03
CA PHE A 55 -6.48 1.94 9.17
C PHE A 55 -7.94 1.48 9.15
N ALA A 56 -8.89 2.38 8.95
CA ALA A 56 -10.31 2.05 8.90
C ALA A 56 -10.63 1.10 7.74
N LEU A 57 -10.10 1.37 6.55
CA LEU A 57 -10.27 0.51 5.37
C LEU A 57 -9.72 -0.90 5.63
N GLY A 58 -8.49 -1.00 6.12
CA GLY A 58 -7.86 -2.27 6.44
C GLY A 58 -8.61 -3.05 7.53
N ALA A 59 -9.10 -2.36 8.57
CA ALA A 59 -9.87 -3.00 9.64
C ALA A 59 -11.23 -3.51 9.14
N VAL A 60 -11.96 -2.71 8.37
CA VAL A 60 -13.28 -3.08 7.82
C VAL A 60 -13.15 -4.28 6.89
N THR A 61 -12.21 -4.26 5.95
CA THR A 61 -12.02 -5.37 5.01
C THR A 61 -11.58 -6.65 5.71
N ALA A 62 -10.74 -6.56 6.74
CA ALA A 62 -10.34 -7.69 7.56
C ALA A 62 -11.51 -8.28 8.39
N LEU A 63 -12.44 -7.44 8.86
CA LEU A 63 -13.66 -7.89 9.56
C LEU A 63 -14.63 -8.59 8.62
N ILE A 64 -14.70 -8.23 7.35
CA ILE A 64 -15.49 -8.93 6.33
C ILE A 64 -14.92 -10.34 6.10
N GLY A 65 -13.59 -10.48 6.03
CA GLY A 65 -12.91 -11.78 5.94
C GLY A 65 -11.60 -11.72 5.17
N GLU A 66 -10.88 -12.84 5.14
CA GLU A 66 -9.54 -12.96 4.56
C GLU A 66 -9.51 -12.54 3.08
N ARG A 67 -10.44 -13.02 2.26
CA ARG A 67 -10.50 -12.65 0.84
C ARG A 67 -10.76 -11.16 0.62
N ALA A 68 -11.59 -10.54 1.47
CA ALA A 68 -11.84 -9.10 1.38
C ALA A 68 -10.62 -8.28 1.81
N ALA A 69 -9.86 -8.77 2.79
CA ALA A 69 -8.58 -8.16 3.18
C ALA A 69 -7.57 -8.22 2.03
N HIS A 70 -7.43 -9.39 1.38
CA HIS A 70 -6.56 -9.54 0.20
C HIS A 70 -7.04 -8.71 -1.00
N ALA A 71 -8.37 -8.60 -1.22
CA ALA A 71 -8.91 -7.73 -2.25
C ALA A 71 -8.60 -6.23 -1.99
N CYS A 72 -8.56 -5.83 -0.72
CA CYS A 72 -8.13 -4.50 -0.34
C CYS A 72 -6.64 -4.30 -0.62
N THR A 73 -5.79 -5.22 -0.20
CA THR A 73 -4.35 -5.18 -0.50
C THR A 73 -4.13 -5.10 -2.02
N GLU A 74 -4.66 -6.03 -2.80
CA GLU A 74 -4.53 -6.04 -4.26
C GLU A 74 -4.92 -4.71 -4.91
N ALA A 75 -6.05 -4.12 -4.50
CA ALA A 75 -6.53 -2.86 -5.09
C ALA A 75 -5.65 -1.66 -4.72
N VAL A 76 -5.10 -1.61 -3.50
CA VAL A 76 -4.17 -0.57 -3.06
C VAL A 76 -2.85 -0.71 -3.80
N GLU A 77 -2.23 -1.91 -3.77
CA GLU A 77 -0.90 -2.12 -4.36
C GLU A 77 -0.91 -1.95 -5.88
N ASN A 78 -2.01 -2.27 -6.54
CA ASN A 78 -2.15 -1.99 -7.98
C ASN A 78 -2.08 -0.48 -8.30
N VAL A 79 -2.58 0.39 -7.44
CA VAL A 79 -2.48 1.85 -7.61
C VAL A 79 -1.07 2.33 -7.25
N ILE A 80 -0.50 1.82 -6.16
CA ILE A 80 0.83 2.22 -5.67
C ILE A 80 1.92 1.79 -6.66
N GLU A 81 1.86 0.56 -7.20
CA GLU A 81 2.75 0.11 -8.27
C GLU A 81 2.78 1.10 -9.44
N GLY A 82 1.60 1.54 -9.92
CA GLY A 82 1.49 2.51 -10.99
C GLY A 82 2.03 3.90 -10.60
N HIS A 83 1.87 4.29 -9.34
CA HIS A 83 2.40 5.53 -8.80
C HIS A 83 3.92 5.52 -8.75
N TYR A 84 4.54 4.48 -8.18
CA TYR A 84 5.99 4.30 -8.19
C TYR A 84 6.56 4.26 -9.61
N GLY A 85 5.90 3.54 -10.53
CA GLY A 85 6.36 3.45 -11.92
C GLY A 85 6.46 4.81 -12.61
N ARG A 86 5.52 5.73 -12.36
CA ARG A 86 5.60 7.12 -12.84
C ARG A 86 6.77 7.86 -12.21
N GLN A 87 6.92 7.78 -10.88
CA GLN A 87 7.99 8.45 -10.14
C GLN A 87 9.38 7.96 -10.58
N VAL A 88 9.57 6.66 -10.76
CA VAL A 88 10.81 6.08 -11.31
C VAL A 88 11.15 6.65 -12.68
N GLY A 89 10.14 6.76 -13.56
CA GLY A 89 10.32 7.37 -14.88
C GLY A 89 10.76 8.84 -14.81
N GLU A 90 10.10 9.63 -13.97
CA GLU A 90 10.41 11.05 -13.76
C GLU A 90 11.80 11.25 -13.15
N LEU A 91 12.14 10.49 -12.12
CA LEU A 91 13.46 10.57 -11.46
C LEU A 91 14.60 10.22 -12.43
N ARG A 92 14.43 9.21 -13.28
CA ARG A 92 15.41 8.87 -14.31
C ARG A 92 15.61 10.00 -15.33
N LEU A 93 14.52 10.67 -15.73
CA LEU A 93 14.60 11.83 -16.63
C LEU A 93 15.31 13.02 -15.98
N MET A 94 15.23 13.17 -14.65
CA MET A 94 15.93 14.20 -13.89
C MET A 94 17.39 13.85 -13.58
N GLY A 95 17.82 12.61 -13.87
CA GLY A 95 19.17 12.13 -13.57
C GLY A 95 19.36 11.64 -12.13
N GLU A 96 18.27 11.54 -11.35
CA GLU A 96 18.25 11.06 -9.96
C GLU A 96 18.26 9.53 -9.90
N THR A 97 19.35 8.93 -10.38
CA THR A 97 19.44 7.47 -10.62
C THR A 97 19.34 6.67 -9.33
N GLU A 98 20.02 7.08 -8.25
CA GLU A 98 20.01 6.35 -6.97
C GLU A 98 18.61 6.33 -6.36
N LEU A 99 17.90 7.45 -6.40
CA LEU A 99 16.55 7.56 -5.91
C LEU A 99 15.56 6.76 -6.79
N ALA A 100 15.76 6.79 -8.12
CA ALA A 100 14.98 5.99 -9.05
C ALA A 100 15.14 4.49 -8.81
N ASP A 101 16.35 4.03 -8.51
CA ASP A 101 16.64 2.61 -8.22
C ASP A 101 16.02 2.19 -6.87
N GLN A 102 16.04 3.07 -5.86
CA GLN A 102 15.35 2.83 -4.59
C GLN A 102 13.84 2.68 -4.80
N PHE A 103 13.21 3.59 -5.54
CA PHE A 103 11.77 3.55 -5.83
C PHE A 103 11.38 2.35 -6.72
N ALA A 104 12.27 1.94 -7.64
CA ALA A 104 12.05 0.73 -8.43
C ALA A 104 12.10 -0.54 -7.56
N LYS A 105 12.91 -0.56 -6.50
CA LYS A 105 12.92 -1.64 -5.53
C LYS A 105 11.61 -1.69 -4.74
N PHE A 106 11.15 -0.55 -4.22
CA PHE A 106 9.85 -0.47 -3.53
C PHE A 106 8.72 -0.93 -4.46
N GLN A 107 8.70 -0.46 -5.70
CA GLN A 107 7.72 -0.92 -6.70
C GLN A 107 7.70 -2.44 -6.86
N ALA A 108 8.86 -3.10 -6.85
CA ALA A 108 8.94 -4.55 -6.98
C ALA A 108 8.36 -5.26 -5.74
N GLU A 109 8.57 -4.72 -4.54
CA GLU A 109 8.00 -5.21 -3.29
C GLU A 109 6.46 -5.07 -3.28
N GLU A 110 5.91 -3.95 -3.79
CA GLU A 110 4.45 -3.79 -3.95
C GLU A 110 3.83 -4.78 -4.95
N VAL A 111 4.56 -5.10 -6.02
CA VAL A 111 4.12 -6.16 -6.97
C VAL A 111 4.05 -7.51 -6.27
N GLU A 112 5.03 -7.85 -5.43
CA GLU A 112 5.01 -9.09 -4.64
C GLU A 112 3.83 -9.14 -3.68
N HIS A 113 3.52 -8.04 -2.99
CA HIS A 113 2.36 -7.92 -2.10
C HIS A 113 1.05 -8.11 -2.88
N LYS A 114 0.93 -7.47 -4.04
CA LYS A 114 -0.22 -7.61 -4.93
C LYS A 114 -0.41 -9.04 -5.40
N ASP A 115 0.65 -9.67 -5.91
CA ASP A 115 0.61 -11.02 -6.44
C ASP A 115 0.26 -12.03 -5.35
N LEU A 116 0.84 -11.89 -4.16
CA LEU A 116 0.46 -12.69 -2.99
C LEU A 116 -1.04 -12.52 -2.66
N ALA A 117 -1.56 -11.31 -2.68
CA ALA A 117 -2.98 -11.07 -2.41
C ALA A 117 -3.89 -11.74 -3.45
N VAL A 118 -3.49 -11.74 -4.72
CA VAL A 118 -4.21 -12.45 -5.80
C VAL A 118 -4.19 -13.96 -5.59
N ASP A 119 -3.03 -14.53 -5.26
CA ASP A 119 -2.85 -15.97 -5.01
C ASP A 119 -3.66 -16.44 -3.80
N GLU A 120 -3.84 -15.59 -2.80
CA GLU A 120 -4.67 -15.83 -1.62
C GLU A 120 -6.17 -15.59 -1.85
N GLY A 121 -6.59 -15.37 -3.09
CA GLY A 121 -7.99 -15.32 -3.51
C GLY A 121 -8.65 -13.94 -3.40
N ALA A 122 -7.89 -12.86 -3.56
CA ALA A 122 -8.43 -11.49 -3.61
C ALA A 122 -9.61 -11.39 -4.58
N LYS A 123 -9.48 -11.97 -5.78
CA LYS A 123 -10.50 -11.91 -6.84
C LYS A 123 -11.74 -12.75 -6.55
N ASP A 124 -11.67 -13.66 -5.58
CA ASP A 124 -12.79 -14.47 -5.11
C ASP A 124 -13.56 -13.81 -3.95
N ALA A 125 -13.20 -12.61 -3.55
CA ALA A 125 -13.91 -11.86 -2.53
C ALA A 125 -15.35 -11.53 -2.99
N LEU A 126 -16.29 -11.63 -2.08
CA LEU A 126 -17.69 -11.26 -2.39
C LEU A 126 -17.76 -9.78 -2.78
N GLY A 127 -18.29 -9.50 -3.97
CA GLY A 127 -18.39 -8.14 -4.49
C GLY A 127 -17.05 -7.53 -4.92
N TYR A 128 -16.04 -8.36 -5.17
CA TYR A 128 -14.68 -7.91 -5.58
C TYR A 128 -14.66 -6.77 -6.60
N PRO A 129 -15.41 -6.82 -7.74
CA PRO A 129 -15.32 -5.73 -8.73
C PRO A 129 -15.73 -4.36 -8.17
N ILE A 130 -16.73 -4.34 -7.28
CA ILE A 130 -17.21 -3.09 -6.67
C ILE A 130 -16.23 -2.63 -5.59
N LEU A 131 -15.77 -3.56 -4.76
CA LEU A 131 -14.82 -3.29 -3.69
C LEU A 131 -13.51 -2.74 -4.26
N SER A 132 -12.93 -3.45 -5.23
CA SER A 132 -11.68 -3.05 -5.88
C SER A 132 -11.82 -1.69 -6.58
N ALA A 133 -12.90 -1.45 -7.34
CA ALA A 133 -13.14 -0.17 -8.00
C ALA A 133 -13.29 0.99 -7.00
N ALA A 134 -13.98 0.79 -5.89
CA ALA A 134 -14.16 1.81 -4.86
C ALA A 134 -12.84 2.16 -4.17
N ILE A 135 -12.02 1.15 -3.84
CA ILE A 135 -10.71 1.35 -3.22
C ILE A 135 -9.77 2.05 -4.19
N THR A 136 -9.67 1.56 -5.43
CA THR A 136 -8.86 2.17 -6.49
C THR A 136 -9.20 3.65 -6.69
N ALA A 137 -10.49 3.99 -6.78
CA ALA A 137 -10.94 5.37 -6.90
C ALA A 137 -10.55 6.22 -5.68
N GLY A 138 -10.67 5.66 -4.48
CA GLY A 138 -10.25 6.31 -3.23
C GLY A 138 -8.75 6.59 -3.19
N CYS A 139 -7.92 5.62 -3.57
CA CYS A 139 -6.46 5.78 -3.64
C CYS A 139 -6.06 6.86 -4.67
N HIS A 140 -6.64 6.85 -5.85
CA HIS A 140 -6.37 7.91 -6.84
C HIS A 140 -6.80 9.29 -6.35
N ALA A 141 -7.94 9.40 -5.67
CA ALA A 141 -8.37 10.66 -5.07
C ALA A 141 -7.41 11.14 -3.98
N ALA A 142 -6.94 10.24 -3.12
CA ALA A 142 -5.96 10.54 -2.08
C ALA A 142 -4.64 11.05 -2.67
N ILE A 143 -4.09 10.36 -3.66
CA ILE A 143 -2.88 10.77 -4.37
C ILE A 143 -3.07 12.15 -5.01
N ALA A 144 -4.16 12.35 -5.77
CA ALA A 144 -4.43 13.62 -6.45
C ALA A 144 -4.62 14.81 -5.49
N VAL A 145 -5.11 14.58 -4.28
CA VAL A 145 -5.20 15.62 -3.23
C VAL A 145 -3.81 15.88 -2.64
N THR A 146 -3.07 14.83 -2.30
CA THR A 146 -1.75 14.94 -1.68
C THR A 146 -0.73 15.64 -2.56
N GLU A 147 -0.77 15.42 -3.88
CA GLU A 147 0.10 16.09 -4.86
C GLU A 147 -0.15 17.61 -4.95
N ARG A 148 -1.27 18.13 -4.41
CA ARG A 148 -1.66 19.56 -4.49
C ARG A 148 -1.48 20.33 -3.19
N VAL A 149 -1.29 19.64 -2.08
CA VAL A 149 -1.18 20.22 -0.74
C VAL A 149 0.07 19.71 -0.04
#